data_c34799eb5426bc053ec6320c078982ed
#
_entry.id   c34799eb5426bc053ec6320c078982ed
#
_cell.length_a   1.000
_cell.length_b   1.000
_cell.length_c   1.000
_cell.angle_alpha   90.00
_cell.angle_beta   90.00
_cell.angle_gamma   90.00
#
_symmetry.space_group_name_H-M   'P 1'
#
loop_
_entity.id
_entity.type
_entity.pdbx_description
1 polymer ?
#
loop_
_entity_poly.entity_id
_entity_poly.type
_entity_poly.pdbx_seq_one_letter_code
_entity_poly.pdbx_strand_id
1 'polypeptide(L)'
;MNFLRLFVLVLATLVAGCATQNTKKDAGRNPYAAVDTSHTIDLTHPAQNIWDRIRRGFAIPNLNDPLVDEWTQYYASHPEAMYRMSERAKRYLYFVLDELERNQLPTELALLPFVESAYDPQALSRSRASGLWQFIPSTGRYFNLEQNASLDQRRDPIASTRAAVEYLAYLYDFQGDWYLALASYNWGEGSVKR
;
A
#
# COMPACT_ATOMS: atom_id res chain seq x y z
N MET A 1 -15.70 3.41 -63.85
CA MET A 1 -15.13 3.60 -62.48
C MET A 1 -14.56 2.27 -62.09
N ASN A 2 -13.22 2.13 -62.08
CA ASN A 2 -12.55 0.83 -62.02
C ASN A 2 -12.76 0.17 -60.66
N PHE A 3 -13.18 -1.09 -60.69
CA PHE A 3 -13.39 -1.96 -59.52
C PHE A 3 -12.19 -1.93 -58.55
N LEU A 4 -10.99 -1.76 -59.10
CA LEU A 4 -9.76 -1.66 -58.35
C LEU A 4 -9.67 -0.35 -57.50
N ARG A 5 -10.24 0.77 -58.00
CA ARG A 5 -10.30 2.03 -57.22
C ARG A 5 -11.31 1.95 -56.07
N LEU A 6 -12.41 1.23 -56.28
CA LEU A 6 -13.38 1.00 -55.21
C LEU A 6 -12.83 0.07 -54.14
N PHE A 7 -12.06 -0.95 -54.52
CA PHE A 7 -11.41 -1.86 -53.58
C PHE A 7 -10.33 -1.19 -52.75
N VAL A 8 -9.53 -0.30 -53.37
CA VAL A 8 -8.50 0.49 -52.68
C VAL A 8 -9.14 1.50 -51.71
N LEU A 9 -10.25 2.12 -52.08
CA LEU A 9 -10.98 3.04 -51.18
C LEU A 9 -11.63 2.31 -50.00
N VAL A 10 -12.18 1.12 -50.21
CA VAL A 10 -12.74 0.29 -49.14
C VAL A 10 -11.63 -0.21 -48.21
N LEU A 11 -10.47 -0.60 -48.75
CA LEU A 11 -9.32 -1.01 -47.95
C LEU A 11 -8.73 0.17 -47.14
N ALA A 12 -8.66 1.37 -47.74
CA ALA A 12 -8.19 2.57 -47.05
C ALA A 12 -9.12 2.99 -45.91
N THR A 13 -10.44 2.85 -46.06
CA THR A 13 -11.40 3.14 -45.01
C THR A 13 -11.34 2.11 -43.86
N LEU A 14 -11.05 0.85 -44.17
CA LEU A 14 -10.86 -0.20 -43.18
C LEU A 14 -9.58 0.03 -42.35
N VAL A 15 -8.51 0.49 -42.99
CA VAL A 15 -7.24 0.82 -42.31
C VAL A 15 -7.36 2.11 -41.49
N ALA A 16 -8.07 3.12 -41.99
CA ALA A 16 -8.32 4.36 -41.25
C ALA A 16 -9.25 4.13 -40.02
N GLY A 17 -10.21 3.21 -40.13
CA GLY A 17 -11.08 2.82 -39.01
C GLY A 17 -10.33 2.09 -37.88
N CYS A 18 -9.22 1.40 -38.22
CA CYS A 18 -8.36 0.80 -37.19
C CYS A 18 -7.41 1.80 -36.52
N ALA A 19 -7.13 2.95 -37.18
CA ALA A 19 -6.23 3.97 -36.61
C ALA A 19 -6.93 4.97 -35.68
N THR A 20 -8.27 5.06 -35.74
CA THR A 20 -9.05 5.97 -34.89
C THR A 20 -9.74 5.27 -33.70
N GLN A 21 -9.62 3.97 -33.60
CA GLN A 21 -9.94 3.27 -32.37
C GLN A 21 -8.71 3.25 -31.47
N ASN A 22 -8.31 4.44 -31.02
CA ASN A 22 -7.71 4.58 -29.71
C ASN A 22 -8.83 4.43 -28.66
N THR A 23 -9.70 3.44 -28.83
CA THR A 23 -10.24 2.75 -27.71
C THR A 23 -9.00 2.15 -27.06
N LYS A 24 -8.52 2.74 -26.00
CA LYS A 24 -7.97 1.96 -24.92
C LYS A 24 -8.96 0.82 -24.75
N LYS A 25 -8.79 -0.27 -25.49
CA LYS A 25 -9.30 -1.54 -25.08
C LYS A 25 -8.74 -1.68 -23.70
N ASP A 26 -9.58 -1.72 -22.72
CA ASP A 26 -9.33 -2.39 -21.46
C ASP A 26 -9.04 -3.86 -21.77
N ALA A 27 -8.01 -4.07 -22.61
CA ALA A 27 -7.47 -5.37 -22.96
C ALA A 27 -6.80 -5.85 -21.69
N GLY A 28 -7.56 -6.60 -20.91
CA GLY A 28 -7.05 -7.19 -19.69
C GLY A 28 -6.50 -6.12 -18.75
N ARG A 29 -7.29 -5.10 -18.42
CA ARG A 29 -6.96 -4.23 -17.31
C ARG A 29 -6.84 -5.15 -16.13
N ASN A 30 -5.59 -5.43 -15.75
CA ASN A 30 -5.33 -6.07 -14.48
C ASN A 30 -6.15 -5.26 -13.47
N PRO A 31 -7.16 -5.83 -12.79
CA PRO A 31 -7.96 -5.07 -11.82
C PRO A 31 -7.08 -4.48 -10.73
N TYR A 32 -5.85 -4.96 -10.62
CA TYR A 32 -4.79 -4.47 -9.73
C TYR A 32 -3.81 -3.53 -10.42
N ALA A 33 -4.04 -3.13 -11.68
CA ALA A 33 -3.17 -2.14 -12.33
C ALA A 33 -3.41 -0.76 -11.69
N ALA A 34 -2.32 -0.09 -11.38
CA ALA A 34 -2.32 1.28 -10.87
C ALA A 34 -3.22 2.18 -11.70
N VAL A 35 -4.17 2.82 -11.07
CA VAL A 35 -4.79 4.02 -11.62
C VAL A 35 -3.80 5.13 -11.37
N ASP A 36 -3.29 5.70 -12.46
CA ASP A 36 -2.49 6.92 -12.37
C ASP A 36 -3.41 8.07 -11.90
N THR A 37 -3.53 8.18 -10.59
CA THR A 37 -4.09 9.36 -9.93
C THR A 37 -2.97 10.36 -9.72
N SER A 38 -2.11 10.55 -10.72
CA SER A 38 -0.98 11.46 -10.64
C SER A 38 -1.45 12.89 -10.35
N HIS A 39 -1.70 13.16 -9.10
CA HIS A 39 -1.40 14.49 -8.60
C HIS A 39 0.11 14.60 -8.70
N THR A 40 0.58 15.42 -9.61
CA THR A 40 2.00 15.72 -9.79
C THR A 40 2.52 16.21 -8.45
N ILE A 41 3.26 15.35 -7.74
CA ILE A 41 3.90 15.75 -6.48
C ILE A 41 5.07 16.63 -6.88
N ASP A 42 5.05 17.90 -6.45
CA ASP A 42 6.15 18.81 -6.65
C ASP A 42 7.34 18.41 -5.78
N LEU A 43 8.34 17.78 -6.40
CA LEU A 43 9.58 17.36 -5.74
C LEU A 43 10.64 18.47 -5.72
N THR A 44 10.39 19.65 -6.32
CA THR A 44 11.35 20.75 -6.40
C THR A 44 11.52 21.49 -5.07
N HIS A 45 10.57 21.36 -4.16
CA HIS A 45 10.59 21.96 -2.83
C HIS A 45 10.69 20.90 -1.75
N PRO A 46 11.27 21.19 -0.57
CA PRO A 46 11.25 20.29 0.58
C PRO A 46 9.81 19.95 0.99
N ALA A 47 9.62 18.76 1.56
CA ALA A 47 8.32 18.36 2.08
C ALA A 47 7.84 19.35 3.15
N GLN A 48 6.63 19.87 3.02
CA GLN A 48 6.08 20.90 3.91
C GLN A 48 5.61 20.32 5.26
N ASN A 49 5.22 19.04 5.25
CA ASN A 49 4.74 18.33 6.44
C ASN A 49 4.94 16.82 6.26
N ILE A 50 4.65 16.07 7.32
CA ILE A 50 4.84 14.62 7.33
C ILE A 50 4.00 13.90 6.25
N TRP A 51 2.78 14.36 5.99
CA TRP A 51 1.89 13.77 4.98
C TRP A 51 2.39 13.99 3.56
N ASP A 52 2.97 15.16 3.31
CA ASP A 52 3.62 15.45 2.04
C ASP A 52 4.86 14.56 1.85
N ARG A 53 5.65 14.39 2.89
CA ARG A 53 6.80 13.47 2.88
C ARG A 53 6.38 12.03 2.59
N ILE A 54 5.32 11.53 3.24
CA ILE A 54 4.78 10.20 2.98
C ILE A 54 4.34 10.06 1.52
N ARG A 55 3.54 11.02 1.00
CA ARG A 55 3.06 10.95 -0.39
C ARG A 55 4.17 10.94 -1.44
N ARG A 56 5.30 11.61 -1.16
CA ARG A 56 6.45 11.67 -2.09
C ARG A 56 7.16 10.35 -2.28
N GLY A 57 7.09 9.47 -1.32
CA GLY A 57 7.70 8.15 -1.37
C GLY A 57 6.73 7.01 -1.71
N PHE A 58 5.53 7.32 -2.20
CA PHE A 58 4.58 6.31 -2.65
C PHE A 58 5.14 5.56 -3.85
N ALA A 59 5.15 4.25 -3.77
CA ALA A 59 5.64 3.35 -4.81
C ALA A 59 4.69 2.17 -5.09
N ILE A 60 3.69 1.94 -4.24
CA ILE A 60 2.69 0.91 -4.45
C ILE A 60 1.61 1.48 -5.38
N PRO A 61 1.33 0.83 -6.53
CA PRO A 61 0.29 1.28 -7.44
C PRO A 61 -1.08 1.36 -6.77
N ASN A 62 -1.93 2.32 -7.15
CA ASN A 62 -3.29 2.40 -6.62
C ASN A 62 -4.18 1.30 -7.20
N LEU A 63 -5.00 0.68 -6.35
CA LEU A 63 -6.06 -0.22 -6.78
C LEU A 63 -7.24 0.56 -7.34
N ASN A 64 -7.76 0.11 -8.49
CA ASN A 64 -9.05 0.56 -9.00
C ASN A 64 -10.11 -0.50 -8.65
N ASP A 65 -10.62 -0.44 -7.43
CA ASP A 65 -11.61 -1.39 -6.91
C ASP A 65 -12.71 -0.62 -6.16
N PRO A 66 -14.00 -0.97 -6.31
CA PRO A 66 -15.11 -0.32 -5.61
C PRO A 66 -14.94 -0.27 -4.08
N LEU A 67 -14.25 -1.25 -3.49
CA LEU A 67 -13.97 -1.25 -2.05
C LEU A 67 -13.02 -0.11 -1.66
N VAL A 68 -12.13 0.32 -2.55
CA VAL A 68 -11.26 1.48 -2.29
C VAL A 68 -12.10 2.75 -2.17
N ASP A 69 -13.07 2.92 -3.06
CA ASP A 69 -13.99 4.06 -3.03
C ASP A 69 -14.86 4.04 -1.76
N GLU A 70 -15.38 2.86 -1.38
CA GLU A 70 -16.17 2.67 -0.16
C GLU A 70 -15.37 3.07 1.09
N TRP A 71 -14.15 2.54 1.25
CA TRP A 71 -13.31 2.87 2.40
C TRP A 71 -12.83 4.31 2.39
N THR A 72 -12.56 4.88 1.22
CA THR A 72 -12.23 6.30 1.07
C THR A 72 -13.38 7.18 1.56
N GLN A 73 -14.61 6.86 1.15
CA GLN A 73 -15.80 7.57 1.59
C GLN A 73 -16.06 7.38 3.09
N TYR A 74 -15.86 6.16 3.60
CA TYR A 74 -15.98 5.88 5.02
C TYR A 74 -15.06 6.78 5.85
N TYR A 75 -13.76 6.80 5.56
CA TYR A 75 -12.81 7.64 6.31
C TYR A 75 -13.05 9.14 6.11
N ALA A 76 -13.44 9.57 4.92
CA ALA A 76 -13.79 10.96 4.65
C ALA A 76 -15.03 11.42 5.46
N SER A 77 -15.98 10.52 5.71
CA SER A 77 -17.17 10.79 6.51
C SER A 77 -16.98 10.67 8.02
N HIS A 78 -15.80 10.19 8.48
CA HIS A 78 -15.45 10.01 9.89
C HIS A 78 -14.21 10.80 10.29
N PRO A 79 -14.19 12.14 10.13
CA PRO A 79 -13.00 12.96 10.36
C PRO A 79 -12.48 12.89 11.81
N GLU A 80 -13.37 12.67 12.78
CA GLU A 80 -12.97 12.56 14.19
C GLU A 80 -12.18 11.27 14.46
N ALA A 81 -12.50 10.16 13.76
CA ALA A 81 -11.75 8.92 13.86
C ALA A 81 -10.34 9.12 13.29
N MET A 82 -10.23 9.75 12.11
CA MET A 82 -8.97 10.10 11.49
C MET A 82 -8.15 11.04 12.37
N TYR A 83 -8.79 12.05 12.97
CA TYR A 83 -8.13 12.97 13.90
C TYR A 83 -7.52 12.22 15.09
N ARG A 84 -8.29 11.37 15.78
CA ARG A 84 -7.81 10.61 16.93
C ARG A 84 -6.64 9.69 16.57
N MET A 85 -6.71 9.01 15.43
CA MET A 85 -5.61 8.17 14.96
C MET A 85 -4.36 9.00 14.64
N SER A 86 -4.53 10.14 13.98
CA SER A 86 -3.43 11.07 13.67
C SER A 86 -2.76 11.63 14.92
N GLU A 87 -3.53 11.95 15.97
CA GLU A 87 -2.96 12.42 17.25
C GLU A 87 -2.08 11.34 17.91
N ARG A 88 -2.48 10.06 17.84
CA ARG A 88 -1.63 8.96 18.31
C ARG A 88 -0.39 8.76 17.44
N ALA A 89 -0.56 8.84 16.12
CA ALA A 89 0.51 8.67 15.17
C ALA A 89 1.63 9.73 15.31
N LYS A 90 1.32 10.96 15.69
CA LYS A 90 2.30 12.04 15.88
C LYS A 90 3.54 11.64 16.66
N ARG A 91 3.41 10.72 17.63
CA ARG A 91 4.50 10.27 18.49
C ARG A 91 5.49 9.36 17.79
N TYR A 92 5.04 8.63 16.75
CA TYR A 92 5.79 7.51 16.17
C TYR A 92 5.99 7.63 14.66
N LEU A 93 5.12 8.37 13.98
CA LEU A 93 5.04 8.41 12.52
C LEU A 93 6.34 8.86 11.86
N TYR A 94 7.05 9.84 12.46
CA TYR A 94 8.36 10.28 11.96
C TYR A 94 9.39 9.15 12.02
N PHE A 95 9.44 8.44 13.15
CA PHE A 95 10.35 7.31 13.30
C PHE A 95 10.01 6.17 12.33
N VAL A 96 8.73 5.84 12.19
CA VAL A 96 8.25 4.82 11.24
C VAL A 96 8.68 5.18 9.82
N LEU A 97 8.47 6.43 9.41
CA LEU A 97 8.82 6.90 8.08
C LEU A 97 10.33 6.89 7.86
N ASP A 98 11.13 7.31 8.84
CA ASP A 98 12.58 7.27 8.77
C ASP A 98 13.12 5.84 8.59
N GLU A 99 12.53 4.85 9.28
CA GLU A 99 12.94 3.45 9.14
C GLU A 99 12.55 2.88 7.76
N LEU A 100 11.37 3.24 7.23
CA LEU A 100 10.97 2.84 5.87
C LEU A 100 11.90 3.43 4.80
N GLU A 101 12.18 4.73 4.87
CA GLU A 101 13.06 5.40 3.90
C GLU A 101 14.51 4.87 3.96
N ARG A 102 15.05 4.62 5.17
CA ARG A 102 16.40 4.02 5.32
C ARG A 102 16.50 2.65 4.67
N ASN A 103 15.41 1.89 4.67
CA ASN A 103 15.35 0.56 4.08
C ASN A 103 14.80 0.58 2.64
N GLN A 104 14.60 1.77 2.06
CA GLN A 104 14.12 1.97 0.69
C GLN A 104 12.77 1.30 0.41
N LEU A 105 11.92 1.23 1.43
CA LEU A 105 10.57 0.70 1.32
C LEU A 105 9.56 1.81 1.00
N PRO A 106 8.45 1.47 0.31
CA PRO A 106 7.38 2.40 0.03
C PRO A 106 6.85 3.09 1.29
N THR A 107 6.76 4.40 1.26
CA THR A 107 6.40 5.19 2.45
C THR A 107 4.93 5.11 2.83
N GLU A 108 4.05 4.68 1.93
CA GLU A 108 2.65 4.35 2.24
C GLU A 108 2.52 3.23 3.26
N LEU A 109 3.54 2.39 3.45
CA LEU A 109 3.58 1.37 4.50
C LEU A 109 3.53 2.00 5.91
N ALA A 110 3.87 3.29 6.06
CA ALA A 110 3.65 4.03 7.29
C ALA A 110 2.15 4.18 7.65
N LEU A 111 1.26 3.92 6.69
CA LEU A 111 -0.18 3.95 6.91
C LEU A 111 -0.73 2.63 7.46
N LEU A 112 0.05 1.53 7.41
CA LEU A 112 -0.39 0.22 7.87
C LEU A 112 -0.79 0.22 9.36
N PRO A 113 -0.05 0.83 10.30
CA PRO A 113 -0.47 0.91 11.69
C PRO A 113 -1.78 1.68 11.95
N PHE A 114 -2.24 2.54 11.02
CA PHE A 114 -3.58 3.15 11.14
C PHE A 114 -4.67 2.09 11.01
N VAL A 115 -4.50 1.14 10.11
CA VAL A 115 -5.44 0.05 9.86
C VAL A 115 -5.32 -1.04 10.91
N GLU A 116 -4.10 -1.39 11.30
CA GLU A 116 -3.81 -2.49 12.23
C GLU A 116 -4.20 -2.17 13.68
N SER A 117 -3.87 -0.99 14.18
CA SER A 117 -4.00 -0.65 15.60
C SER A 117 -4.53 0.75 15.85
N ALA A 118 -4.85 1.50 14.81
CA ALA A 118 -5.09 2.94 14.92
C ALA A 118 -3.91 3.68 15.62
N TYR A 119 -2.68 3.24 15.37
CA TYR A 119 -1.44 3.73 16.01
C TYR A 119 -1.42 3.57 17.55
N ASP A 120 -2.07 2.56 18.10
CA ASP A 120 -2.04 2.26 19.53
C ASP A 120 -0.98 1.19 19.83
N PRO A 121 0.13 1.53 20.53
CA PRO A 121 1.16 0.56 20.89
C PRO A 121 0.70 -0.47 21.92
N GLN A 122 -0.43 -0.24 22.59
CA GLN A 122 -1.00 -1.16 23.57
C GLN A 122 -2.11 -2.03 22.98
N ALA A 123 -2.42 -1.88 21.69
CA ALA A 123 -3.46 -2.68 21.06
C ALA A 123 -3.19 -4.18 21.20
N LEU A 124 -4.25 -4.93 21.52
CA LEU A 124 -4.22 -6.38 21.65
C LEU A 124 -5.47 -6.98 21.00
N SER A 125 -5.29 -7.81 19.99
CA SER A 125 -6.40 -8.47 19.30
C SER A 125 -6.83 -9.76 20.00
N ARG A 126 -7.98 -10.30 19.59
CA ARG A 126 -8.45 -11.63 20.04
C ARG A 126 -7.50 -12.76 19.65
N SER A 127 -6.81 -12.63 18.54
CA SER A 127 -5.78 -13.57 18.06
C SER A 127 -4.42 -13.34 18.73
N ARG A 128 -4.37 -12.50 19.77
CA ARG A 128 -3.14 -12.14 20.51
C ARG A 128 -2.10 -11.40 19.68
N ALA A 129 -2.49 -10.80 18.55
CA ALA A 129 -1.65 -9.84 17.87
C ALA A 129 -1.54 -8.57 18.72
N SER A 130 -0.33 -7.97 18.78
CA SER A 130 -0.05 -6.90 19.74
C SER A 130 0.78 -5.78 19.15
N GLY A 131 0.59 -4.56 19.66
CA GLY A 131 1.36 -3.37 19.33
C GLY A 131 0.90 -2.63 18.08
N LEU A 132 1.69 -1.65 17.66
CA LEU A 132 1.41 -0.82 16.47
C LEU A 132 1.16 -1.66 15.22
N TRP A 133 1.99 -2.69 15.03
CA TRP A 133 2.09 -3.52 13.84
C TRP A 133 1.31 -4.84 13.95
N GLN A 134 0.61 -5.06 15.06
CA GLN A 134 -0.21 -6.25 15.31
C GLN A 134 0.52 -7.58 15.05
N PHE A 135 1.78 -7.68 15.49
CA PHE A 135 2.50 -8.95 15.43
C PHE A 135 1.82 -10.03 16.25
N ILE A 136 1.53 -11.19 15.65
CA ILE A 136 1.18 -12.39 16.40
C ILE A 136 2.42 -12.94 17.13
N PRO A 137 2.27 -13.72 18.22
CA PRO A 137 3.42 -14.16 19.02
C PRO A 137 4.51 -14.90 18.23
N SER A 138 4.14 -15.76 17.29
CA SER A 138 5.09 -16.53 16.48
C SER A 138 5.91 -15.65 15.54
N THR A 139 5.23 -14.77 14.80
CA THR A 139 5.89 -13.85 13.86
C THR A 139 6.77 -12.86 14.60
N GLY A 140 6.31 -12.33 15.75
CA GLY A 140 7.14 -11.44 16.57
C GLY A 140 8.44 -12.11 17.02
N ARG A 141 8.39 -13.37 17.49
CA ARG A 141 9.61 -14.12 17.85
C ARG A 141 10.50 -14.40 16.66
N TYR A 142 9.93 -14.70 15.50
CA TYR A 142 10.71 -14.95 14.29
C TYR A 142 11.53 -13.72 13.88
N PHE A 143 10.96 -12.52 14.07
CA PHE A 143 11.66 -11.24 13.86
C PHE A 143 12.28 -10.67 15.15
N ASN A 144 12.75 -11.52 16.05
CA ASN A 144 13.55 -11.20 17.23
C ASN A 144 12.88 -10.26 18.25
N LEU A 145 11.53 -10.18 18.26
CA LEU A 145 10.81 -9.45 19.31
C LEU A 145 10.70 -10.33 20.55
N GLU A 146 11.40 -9.94 21.63
CA GLU A 146 11.37 -10.65 22.87
C GLU A 146 9.96 -10.62 23.51
N GLN A 147 9.54 -11.79 24.01
CA GLN A 147 8.23 -11.98 24.63
C GLN A 147 8.39 -12.90 25.83
N ASN A 148 8.25 -12.34 27.02
CA ASN A 148 8.27 -13.08 28.29
C ASN A 148 7.22 -12.52 29.26
N ALA A 149 7.24 -12.96 30.52
CA ALA A 149 6.23 -12.54 31.49
C ALA A 149 6.27 -11.03 31.84
N SER A 150 7.41 -10.37 31.69
CA SER A 150 7.63 -8.98 32.05
C SER A 150 7.86 -8.04 30.87
N LEU A 151 8.15 -8.60 29.69
CA LEU A 151 8.49 -7.83 28.49
C LEU A 151 7.77 -8.40 27.26
N ASP A 152 7.16 -7.52 26.49
CA ASP A 152 6.60 -7.84 25.17
C ASP A 152 7.00 -6.75 24.17
N GLN A 153 8.11 -6.97 23.44
CA GLN A 153 8.65 -6.00 22.51
C GLN A 153 7.76 -5.74 21.29
N ARG A 154 6.71 -6.53 21.05
CA ARG A 154 5.71 -6.21 20.05
C ARG A 154 4.99 -4.89 20.35
N ARG A 155 4.98 -4.48 21.63
CA ARG A 155 4.41 -3.21 22.12
C ARG A 155 5.42 -2.06 22.16
N ASP A 156 6.70 -2.36 21.97
CA ASP A 156 7.73 -1.33 21.83
C ASP A 156 7.65 -0.75 20.42
N PRO A 157 7.34 0.55 20.24
CA PRO A 157 7.20 1.15 18.92
C PRO A 157 8.49 1.11 18.10
N ILE A 158 9.66 1.17 18.75
CA ILE A 158 10.96 1.19 18.08
C ILE A 158 11.33 -0.22 17.61
N ALA A 159 11.32 -1.18 18.54
CA ALA A 159 11.65 -2.57 18.25
C ALA A 159 10.68 -3.17 17.21
N SER A 160 9.38 -2.97 17.41
CA SER A 160 8.35 -3.51 16.52
C SER A 160 8.36 -2.86 15.14
N THR A 161 8.71 -1.57 15.02
CA THR A 161 8.83 -0.93 13.69
C THR A 161 10.00 -1.51 12.90
N ARG A 162 11.16 -1.72 13.51
CA ARG A 162 12.30 -2.35 12.83
C ARG A 162 11.97 -3.77 12.37
N ALA A 163 11.34 -4.56 13.25
CA ALA A 163 10.86 -5.90 12.89
C ALA A 163 9.82 -5.88 11.76
N ALA A 164 8.92 -4.89 11.75
CA ALA A 164 7.92 -4.76 10.69
C ALA A 164 8.52 -4.38 9.34
N VAL A 165 9.50 -3.49 9.34
CA VAL A 165 10.26 -3.11 8.12
C VAL A 165 10.98 -4.33 7.55
N GLU A 166 11.66 -5.14 8.39
CA GLU A 166 12.30 -6.39 7.97
C GLU A 166 11.27 -7.41 7.44
N TYR A 167 10.14 -7.58 8.14
CA TYR A 167 9.08 -8.50 7.71
C TYR A 167 8.44 -8.09 6.38
N LEU A 168 8.15 -6.80 6.19
CA LEU A 168 7.59 -6.30 4.94
C LEU A 168 8.55 -6.45 3.77
N ALA A 169 9.85 -6.20 3.98
CA ALA A 169 10.89 -6.47 2.98
C ALA A 169 10.94 -7.96 2.62
N TYR A 170 10.97 -8.85 3.62
CA TYR A 170 10.92 -10.29 3.41
C TYR A 170 9.69 -10.72 2.61
N LEU A 171 8.51 -10.21 2.94
CA LEU A 171 7.27 -10.55 2.22
C LEU A 171 7.29 -10.06 0.77
N TYR A 172 7.87 -8.89 0.52
CA TYR A 172 8.03 -8.39 -0.84
C TYR A 172 9.02 -9.23 -1.63
N ASP A 173 10.16 -9.58 -1.05
CA ASP A 173 11.15 -10.46 -1.70
C ASP A 173 10.56 -11.83 -2.02
N PHE A 174 9.71 -12.34 -1.12
CA PHE A 174 9.04 -13.64 -1.29
C PHE A 174 7.95 -13.61 -2.37
N GLN A 175 7.15 -12.54 -2.43
CA GLN A 175 6.00 -12.44 -3.33
C GLN A 175 6.33 -11.73 -4.65
N GLY A 176 7.29 -10.79 -4.65
CA GLY A 176 7.65 -9.93 -5.78
C GLY A 176 6.56 -8.92 -6.19
N ASP A 177 5.57 -8.73 -5.32
CA ASP A 177 4.43 -7.85 -5.54
C ASP A 177 3.91 -7.31 -4.21
N TRP A 178 3.66 -5.99 -4.11
CA TRP A 178 3.25 -5.37 -2.86
C TRP A 178 1.84 -5.76 -2.41
N TYR A 179 0.91 -6.00 -3.33
CA TYR A 179 -0.45 -6.42 -2.94
C TYR A 179 -0.43 -7.82 -2.34
N LEU A 180 0.37 -8.72 -2.92
CA LEU A 180 0.57 -10.07 -2.38
C LEU A 180 1.37 -10.03 -1.07
N ALA A 181 2.33 -9.13 -0.94
CA ALA A 181 3.07 -8.93 0.31
C ALA A 181 2.15 -8.45 1.44
N LEU A 182 1.30 -7.44 1.17
CA LEU A 182 0.32 -6.95 2.15
C LEU A 182 -0.77 -7.99 2.46
N ALA A 183 -1.22 -8.76 1.49
CA ALA A 183 -2.11 -9.89 1.72
C ALA A 183 -1.44 -10.95 2.60
N SER A 184 -0.15 -11.22 2.37
CA SER A 184 0.64 -12.16 3.19
C SER A 184 0.87 -11.64 4.61
N TYR A 185 1.04 -10.33 4.78
CA TYR A 185 1.11 -9.71 6.10
C TYR A 185 -0.15 -9.97 6.93
N ASN A 186 -1.32 -9.86 6.29
CA ASN A 186 -2.63 -10.03 6.94
C ASN A 186 -2.98 -11.51 7.17
N TRP A 187 -2.80 -12.38 6.16
CA TRP A 187 -3.25 -13.78 6.18
C TRP A 187 -2.13 -14.80 6.38
N GLY A 188 -0.89 -14.38 6.40
CA GLY A 188 0.29 -15.24 6.41
C GLY A 188 0.70 -15.68 5.00
N GLU A 189 2.01 -15.71 4.73
CA GLU A 189 2.59 -16.04 3.43
C GLU A 189 2.21 -17.45 2.95
N GLY A 190 1.98 -18.38 3.87
CA GLY A 190 1.55 -19.75 3.52
C GLY A 190 0.11 -19.83 2.99
N SER A 191 -0.71 -18.82 3.22
CA SER A 191 -2.10 -18.74 2.78
C SER A 191 -2.25 -18.02 1.44
N VAL A 192 -1.34 -17.12 1.14
CA VAL A 192 -1.27 -16.37 -0.11
C VAL A 192 -0.38 -17.15 -1.07
N LYS A 193 -1.00 -17.93 -1.97
CA LYS A 193 -0.28 -18.67 -3.01
C LYS A 193 -0.32 -17.88 -4.31
N ARG A 194 0.80 -17.85 -5.01
CA ARG A 194 0.89 -17.43 -6.40
C ARG A 194 0.17 -18.38 -7.32
#